data_abd071731fa97b34fd61f0fd79a74611
#
_entry.id   abd071731fa97b34fd61f0fd79a74611
#
_cell.length_a   1.000
_cell.length_b   1.000
_cell.length_c   1.000
_cell.angle_alpha   90.00
_cell.angle_beta   90.00
_cell.angle_gamma   90.00
#
_symmetry.space_group_name_H-M   'P 1'
#
loop_
_entity.id
_entity.type
_entity.pdbx_description
1 polymer ?
#
loop_
_entity_poly.entity_id
_entity_poly.type
_entity_poly.pdbx_seq_one_letter_code
_entity_poly.pdbx_strand_id
1 'polypeptide(L)'
;LDIHSNWTNGFWRVPGAFNDVAHKNGVKTGCTYFIDWGAGVNQMEEPGKTLYELATPGTNSYGDKYKYSRKLIQFLKYYGIDGLCFNPEGYWGAAVYSRFIPFLAECHKIAKELNHPFHVDWYAFVTNTGQLSDNGCRLTTNNNNWFHHAGTDQAVTDVYFLNYNWSESGLKESVN
;
A
#
# COMPACT_ATOMS: atom_id res chain seq x y z
N LEU A 1 -6.67 -7.47 -17.78
CA LEU A 1 -5.85 -6.79 -16.79
C LEU A 1 -6.74 -5.82 -16.00
N ASP A 2 -6.89 -6.02 -14.69
CA ASP A 2 -7.83 -5.23 -13.89
C ASP A 2 -7.13 -4.04 -13.22
N ILE A 3 -5.85 -4.22 -12.87
CA ILE A 3 -5.02 -3.20 -12.21
C ILE A 3 -3.65 -3.16 -12.88
N HIS A 4 -3.09 -1.97 -13.04
CA HIS A 4 -1.70 -1.76 -13.45
C HIS A 4 -1.06 -0.70 -12.59
N SER A 5 -0.05 -1.09 -11.82
CA SER A 5 0.75 -0.17 -11.04
C SER A 5 2.02 0.22 -11.81
N ASN A 6 2.18 1.51 -12.05
CA ASN A 6 3.34 2.01 -12.76
C ASN A 6 4.57 1.96 -11.85
N TRP A 7 5.58 1.20 -12.27
CA TRP A 7 6.86 1.10 -11.57
C TRP A 7 7.73 2.31 -11.85
N THR A 8 7.49 3.36 -11.11
CA THR A 8 8.31 4.56 -11.16
C THR A 8 8.86 4.85 -9.78
N ASN A 9 10.17 4.96 -9.66
CA ASN A 9 10.81 5.41 -8.43
C ASN A 9 10.41 6.85 -8.14
N GLY A 10 9.37 7.04 -7.41
CA GLY A 10 8.91 8.35 -7.00
C GLY A 10 7.41 8.49 -6.91
N PHE A 11 7.02 9.14 -5.87
CA PHE A 11 5.70 9.62 -5.61
C PHE A 11 5.24 10.45 -6.81
N TRP A 12 4.03 10.25 -7.28
CA TRP A 12 3.39 11.13 -8.27
C TRP A 12 3.91 11.06 -9.72
N ARG A 13 4.51 9.97 -10.13
CA ARG A 13 5.06 9.86 -11.49
C ARG A 13 4.21 9.01 -12.45
N VAL A 14 2.91 8.88 -12.19
CA VAL A 14 2.02 8.21 -13.15
C VAL A 14 1.65 9.20 -14.24
N PRO A 15 2.01 8.95 -15.50
CA PRO A 15 1.68 9.87 -16.60
C PRO A 15 0.17 9.95 -16.81
N GLY A 16 -0.40 11.16 -16.93
CA GLY A 16 -1.83 11.35 -17.13
C GLY A 16 -2.37 10.63 -18.37
N ALA A 17 -1.65 10.69 -19.48
CA ALA A 17 -2.02 9.97 -20.69
C ALA A 17 -2.10 8.43 -20.48
N PHE A 18 -1.27 7.88 -19.60
CA PHE A 18 -1.34 6.48 -19.24
C PHE A 18 -2.63 6.19 -18.45
N ASN A 19 -2.97 7.02 -17.47
CA ASN A 19 -4.24 6.87 -16.73
C ASN A 19 -5.45 6.93 -17.68
N ASP A 20 -5.47 7.89 -18.60
CA ASP A 20 -6.57 8.04 -19.56
C ASP A 20 -6.75 6.79 -20.44
N VAL A 21 -5.66 6.22 -20.92
CA VAL A 21 -5.72 4.99 -21.73
C VAL A 21 -6.14 3.78 -20.91
N ALA A 22 -5.60 3.64 -19.70
CA ALA A 22 -5.95 2.56 -18.79
C ALA A 22 -7.46 2.60 -18.46
N HIS A 23 -7.97 3.75 -18.04
CA HIS A 23 -9.37 3.92 -17.70
C HIS A 23 -10.32 3.69 -18.87
N LYS A 24 -9.97 4.12 -20.08
CA LYS A 24 -10.74 3.82 -21.30
C LYS A 24 -10.87 2.31 -21.58
N ASN A 25 -9.92 1.53 -21.07
CA ASN A 25 -9.92 0.06 -21.19
C ASN A 25 -10.39 -0.64 -19.91
N GLY A 26 -10.95 0.08 -18.94
CA GLY A 26 -11.46 -0.48 -17.70
C GLY A 26 -10.36 -0.94 -16.71
N VAL A 27 -9.12 -0.48 -16.88
CA VAL A 27 -7.98 -0.84 -16.05
C VAL A 27 -7.74 0.24 -15.00
N LYS A 28 -7.68 -0.13 -13.73
CA LYS A 28 -7.27 0.77 -12.65
C LYS A 28 -5.78 1.01 -12.66
N THR A 29 -5.35 2.19 -12.24
CA THR A 29 -3.94 2.57 -12.19
C THR A 29 -3.46 2.81 -10.77
N GLY A 30 -2.21 2.46 -10.49
CA GLY A 30 -1.56 2.69 -9.21
C GLY A 30 -0.17 3.29 -9.38
N CYS A 31 0.31 3.93 -8.33
CA CYS A 31 1.70 4.39 -8.24
C CYS A 31 2.48 3.49 -7.27
N THR A 32 3.72 3.16 -7.65
CA THR A 32 4.56 2.29 -6.85
C THR A 32 5.38 3.08 -5.84
N TYR A 33 5.36 2.59 -4.61
CA TYR A 33 6.25 2.99 -3.52
C TYR A 33 7.26 1.89 -3.27
N PHE A 34 8.46 2.12 -3.69
CA PHE A 34 9.58 1.29 -3.30
C PHE A 34 10.09 1.74 -1.94
N ILE A 35 10.02 0.83 -0.98
CA ILE A 35 10.61 1.01 0.34
C ILE A 35 11.94 0.29 0.31
N ASP A 36 13.01 1.06 0.17
CA ASP A 36 14.36 0.57 -0.06
C ASP A 36 14.95 -0.25 1.11
N TRP A 37 16.09 -0.85 0.88
CA TRP A 37 16.78 -1.75 1.81
C TRP A 37 17.40 -1.07 3.04
N GLY A 38 17.17 0.22 3.25
CA GLY A 38 17.64 0.94 4.42
C GLY A 38 17.18 0.33 5.75
N ALA A 39 17.98 0.47 6.78
CA ALA A 39 17.69 -0.02 8.12
C ALA A 39 17.26 1.13 9.05
N GLY A 40 15.98 1.15 9.43
CA GLY A 40 15.42 2.10 10.37
C GLY A 40 15.07 3.46 9.78
N VAL A 41 14.31 4.23 10.57
CA VAL A 41 13.70 5.51 10.15
C VAL A 41 14.72 6.55 9.70
N ASN A 42 15.89 6.57 10.32
CA ASN A 42 16.93 7.57 10.01
C ASN A 42 17.66 7.33 8.70
N GLN A 43 17.44 6.18 8.07
CA GLN A 43 18.04 5.79 6.79
C GLN A 43 17.01 5.72 5.67
N MET A 44 15.77 6.15 5.95
CA MET A 44 14.73 6.19 4.92
C MET A 44 15.11 7.19 3.83
N GLU A 45 15.06 6.70 2.61
CA GLU A 45 15.15 7.51 1.40
C GLU A 45 13.77 7.71 0.76
N GLU A 46 13.70 8.59 -0.20
CA GLU A 46 12.47 8.78 -0.98
C GLU A 46 12.23 7.57 -1.93
N PRO A 47 11.00 7.13 -2.14
CA PRO A 47 9.73 7.74 -1.67
C PRO A 47 9.26 7.28 -0.30
N GLY A 48 9.97 6.36 0.34
CA GLY A 48 9.56 5.76 1.60
C GLY A 48 9.46 6.77 2.75
N LYS A 49 10.38 7.73 2.79
CA LYS A 49 10.36 8.80 3.78
C LYS A 49 9.09 9.64 3.71
N THR A 50 8.71 10.08 2.51
CA THR A 50 7.46 10.82 2.30
C THR A 50 6.24 10.00 2.75
N LEU A 51 6.19 8.72 2.43
CA LEU A 51 5.11 7.84 2.84
C LEU A 51 5.03 7.72 4.37
N TYR A 52 6.16 7.56 5.05
CA TYR A 52 6.21 7.51 6.50
C TYR A 52 5.71 8.81 7.15
N GLU A 53 6.07 9.95 6.58
CA GLU A 53 5.60 11.26 7.02
C GLU A 53 4.09 11.43 6.80
N LEU A 54 3.56 10.97 5.66
CA LEU A 54 2.12 10.95 5.38
C LEU A 54 1.34 10.11 6.40
N ALA A 55 1.90 8.98 6.81
CA ALA A 55 1.33 8.10 7.82
C ALA A 55 1.55 8.57 9.26
N THR A 56 2.01 9.81 9.48
CA THR A 56 2.16 10.36 10.82
C THR A 56 0.79 10.70 11.42
N PRO A 57 0.46 10.17 12.60
CA PRO A 57 -0.80 10.48 13.28
C PRO A 57 -0.94 12.00 13.56
N GLY A 58 -2.15 12.51 13.43
CA GLY A 58 -2.44 13.91 13.71
C GLY A 58 -3.77 14.32 13.10
N THR A 59 -4.63 14.91 13.92
CA THR A 59 -5.97 15.33 13.50
C THR A 59 -5.89 16.52 12.55
N ASN A 60 -6.64 16.46 11.45
CA ASN A 60 -6.85 17.57 10.54
C ASN A 60 -8.21 18.27 10.78
N SER A 61 -8.52 19.29 10.00
CA SER A 61 -9.77 20.06 10.11
C SER A 61 -11.05 19.25 9.79
N TYR A 62 -10.92 18.07 9.20
CA TYR A 62 -12.03 17.16 8.89
C TYR A 62 -12.25 16.09 9.97
N GLY A 63 -11.41 16.06 11.01
CA GLY A 63 -11.46 15.05 12.05
C GLY A 63 -10.80 13.72 11.69
N ASP A 64 -10.06 13.64 10.57
CA ASP A 64 -9.31 12.45 10.21
C ASP A 64 -8.15 12.24 11.19
N LYS A 65 -7.79 10.97 11.43
CA LYS A 65 -6.76 10.58 12.41
C LYS A 65 -5.33 10.81 11.93
N TYR A 66 -5.14 11.02 10.62
CA TYR A 66 -3.84 11.27 9.98
C TYR A 66 -3.89 12.60 9.24
N LYS A 67 -2.96 13.47 9.56
CA LYS A 67 -2.93 14.84 9.07
C LYS A 67 -3.05 14.97 7.55
N TYR A 68 -2.48 14.05 6.81
CA TYR A 68 -2.38 14.12 5.37
C TYR A 68 -3.21 13.08 4.60
N SER A 69 -3.92 12.17 5.29
CA SER A 69 -4.68 11.09 4.63
C SER A 69 -5.68 11.62 3.59
N ARG A 70 -6.47 12.62 3.95
CA ARG A 70 -7.47 13.22 3.03
C ARG A 70 -6.81 13.95 1.86
N LYS A 71 -5.72 14.67 2.09
CA LYS A 71 -4.97 15.34 1.01
C LYS A 71 -4.39 14.32 0.04
N LEU A 72 -3.91 13.19 0.54
CA LEU A 72 -3.43 12.11 -0.31
C LEU A 72 -4.54 11.59 -1.23
N ILE A 73 -5.70 11.25 -0.69
CA ILE A 73 -6.80 10.73 -1.50
C ILE A 73 -7.33 11.79 -2.48
N GLN A 74 -7.43 13.06 -2.05
CA GLN A 74 -7.79 14.16 -2.94
C GLN A 74 -6.79 14.34 -4.09
N PHE A 75 -5.52 14.19 -3.81
CA PHE A 75 -4.46 14.25 -4.81
C PHE A 75 -4.58 13.10 -5.82
N LEU A 76 -4.71 11.86 -5.33
CA LEU A 76 -4.89 10.70 -6.20
C LEU A 76 -6.11 10.87 -7.11
N LYS A 77 -7.23 11.30 -6.53
CA LYS A 77 -8.45 11.58 -7.28
C LYS A 77 -8.26 12.65 -8.35
N TYR A 78 -7.56 13.73 -8.02
CA TYR A 78 -7.31 14.84 -8.96
C TYR A 78 -6.48 14.40 -10.17
N TYR A 79 -5.50 13.54 -9.96
CA TYR A 79 -4.64 13.04 -11.04
C TYR A 79 -5.12 11.73 -11.68
N GLY A 80 -6.28 11.21 -11.25
CA GLY A 80 -6.85 9.99 -11.79
C GLY A 80 -6.03 8.73 -11.45
N ILE A 81 -5.38 8.71 -10.28
CA ILE A 81 -4.60 7.57 -9.79
C ILE A 81 -5.50 6.77 -8.83
N ASP A 82 -5.77 5.51 -9.12
CA ASP A 82 -6.74 4.71 -8.38
C ASP A 82 -6.15 4.01 -7.15
N GLY A 83 -4.84 3.95 -7.01
CA GLY A 83 -4.26 3.21 -5.90
C GLY A 83 -2.77 3.39 -5.67
N LEU A 84 -2.31 2.68 -4.64
CA LEU A 84 -0.93 2.65 -4.18
C LEU A 84 -0.41 1.21 -4.21
N CYS A 85 0.73 0.99 -4.86
CA CYS A 85 1.43 -0.28 -4.83
C CYS A 85 2.68 -0.15 -3.95
N PHE A 86 2.71 -0.91 -2.86
CA PHE A 86 3.83 -0.90 -1.93
C PHE A 86 4.76 -2.06 -2.20
N ASN A 87 6.03 -1.75 -2.42
CA ASN A 87 7.10 -2.73 -2.50
C ASN A 87 8.05 -2.56 -1.29
N PRO A 88 7.65 -3.06 -0.09
CA PRO A 88 8.45 -2.94 1.11
C PRO A 88 9.58 -3.96 1.13
N GLU A 89 10.81 -3.50 0.98
CA GLU A 89 12.02 -4.31 1.06
C GLU A 89 13.00 -3.80 2.13
N GLY A 90 12.60 -2.80 2.93
CA GLY A 90 13.44 -2.17 3.95
C GLY A 90 13.29 -2.76 5.35
N TYR A 91 14.37 -2.82 6.10
CA TYR A 91 14.42 -3.26 7.51
C TYR A 91 13.97 -2.16 8.47
N TRP A 92 12.79 -1.61 8.27
CA TRP A 92 12.32 -0.48 9.07
C TRP A 92 11.71 -0.85 10.42
N GLY A 93 11.44 -2.12 10.63
CA GLY A 93 10.93 -2.66 11.89
C GLY A 93 9.43 -2.46 12.12
N ALA A 94 8.92 -3.15 13.13
CA ALA A 94 7.49 -3.22 13.44
C ALA A 94 6.87 -1.84 13.74
N ALA A 95 7.59 -0.96 14.41
CA ALA A 95 7.07 0.36 14.78
C ALA A 95 6.76 1.25 13.56
N VAL A 96 7.49 1.06 12.46
CA VAL A 96 7.25 1.77 11.20
C VAL A 96 6.10 1.13 10.45
N TYR A 97 6.18 -0.16 10.19
CA TYR A 97 5.18 -0.86 9.39
C TYR A 97 3.80 -0.88 10.05
N SER A 98 3.73 -1.05 11.36
CA SER A 98 2.45 -1.01 12.10
C SER A 98 1.71 0.33 11.95
N ARG A 99 2.40 1.41 11.63
CA ARG A 99 1.78 2.72 11.36
C ARG A 99 0.99 2.73 10.06
N PHE A 100 1.45 1.99 9.05
CA PHE A 100 0.79 1.98 7.74
C PHE A 100 -0.58 1.30 7.76
N ILE A 101 -0.76 0.25 8.55
CA ILE A 101 -2.03 -0.49 8.60
C ILE A 101 -3.21 0.44 8.94
N PRO A 102 -3.24 1.15 10.08
CA PRO A 102 -4.34 2.05 10.40
C PRO A 102 -4.41 3.29 9.50
N PHE A 103 -3.28 3.74 8.95
CA PHE A 103 -3.25 4.82 7.97
C PHE A 103 -3.95 4.42 6.66
N LEU A 104 -3.63 3.26 6.11
CA LEU A 104 -4.25 2.76 4.88
C LEU A 104 -5.74 2.47 5.07
N ALA A 105 -6.11 1.92 6.23
CA ALA A 105 -7.51 1.73 6.60
C ALA A 105 -8.30 3.05 6.58
N GLU A 106 -7.71 4.14 7.10
CA GLU A 106 -8.34 5.46 7.01
C GLU A 106 -8.36 6.02 5.59
N CYS A 107 -7.34 5.76 4.79
CA CYS A 107 -7.33 6.12 3.37
C CYS A 107 -8.50 5.47 2.61
N HIS A 108 -8.77 4.18 2.82
CA HIS A 108 -9.92 3.49 2.25
C HIS A 108 -11.26 4.15 2.66
N LYS A 109 -11.40 4.46 3.96
CA LYS A 109 -12.59 5.17 4.47
C LYS A 109 -12.79 6.51 3.75
N ILE A 110 -11.74 7.32 3.67
CA ILE A 110 -11.78 8.64 3.03
C ILE A 110 -12.05 8.52 1.53
N ALA A 111 -11.44 7.55 0.85
CA ALA A 111 -11.68 7.31 -0.56
C ALA A 111 -13.17 6.99 -0.84
N LYS A 112 -13.78 6.17 0.01
CA LYS A 112 -15.23 5.90 -0.04
C LYS A 112 -16.06 7.15 0.16
N GLU A 113 -15.73 7.99 1.16
CA GLU A 113 -16.40 9.27 1.40
C GLU A 113 -16.30 10.22 0.19
N LEU A 114 -15.15 10.24 -0.47
CA LEU A 114 -14.89 11.08 -1.63
C LEU A 114 -15.35 10.46 -2.97
N ASN A 115 -15.98 9.29 -2.94
CA ASN A 115 -16.37 8.55 -4.14
C ASN A 115 -15.20 8.42 -5.12
N HIS A 116 -14.07 7.89 -4.64
CA HIS A 116 -12.87 7.64 -5.43
C HIS A 116 -12.55 6.15 -5.36
N PRO A 117 -12.35 5.46 -6.52
CA PRO A 117 -11.82 4.10 -6.50
C PRO A 117 -10.43 4.13 -5.89
N PHE A 118 -10.22 3.33 -4.86
CA PHE A 118 -8.93 3.27 -4.18
C PHE A 118 -8.56 1.82 -3.90
N HIS A 119 -7.37 1.42 -4.30
CA HIS A 119 -6.83 0.10 -4.01
C HIS A 119 -5.43 0.21 -3.44
N VAL A 120 -5.04 -0.81 -2.70
CA VAL A 120 -3.70 -0.97 -2.15
C VAL A 120 -3.17 -2.33 -2.56
N ASP A 121 -2.07 -2.32 -3.30
CA ASP A 121 -1.31 -3.50 -3.65
C ASP A 121 -0.12 -3.60 -2.69
N TRP A 122 0.07 -4.76 -2.05
CA TRP A 122 1.12 -4.97 -1.07
C TRP A 122 2.02 -6.14 -1.45
N TYR A 123 3.33 -5.90 -1.49
CA TYR A 123 4.30 -6.96 -1.72
C TYR A 123 4.53 -7.78 -0.45
N ALA A 124 4.45 -9.10 -0.58
CA ALA A 124 4.40 -10.08 0.50
C ALA A 124 5.71 -10.29 1.29
N PHE A 125 6.55 -9.29 1.38
CA PHE A 125 7.90 -9.42 1.93
C PHE A 125 8.06 -8.96 3.38
N VAL A 126 6.99 -8.46 4.01
CA VAL A 126 7.02 -7.96 5.40
C VAL A 126 6.05 -8.75 6.26
N THR A 127 6.54 -9.22 7.40
CA THR A 127 5.70 -9.89 8.41
C THR A 127 4.81 -8.91 9.17
N ASN A 128 3.83 -9.45 9.93
CA ASN A 128 3.01 -8.67 10.83
C ASN A 128 3.82 -7.90 11.89
N THR A 129 5.06 -8.34 12.15
CA THR A 129 5.99 -7.70 13.09
C THR A 129 7.00 -6.77 12.41
N GLY A 130 6.83 -6.50 11.11
CA GLY A 130 7.70 -5.60 10.37
C GLY A 130 9.08 -6.16 10.04
N GLN A 131 9.26 -7.47 10.10
CA GLN A 131 10.48 -8.14 9.67
C GLN A 131 10.38 -8.54 8.21
N LEU A 132 11.49 -8.51 7.50
CA LEU A 132 11.54 -9.02 6.14
C LEU A 132 11.52 -10.54 6.13
N SER A 133 10.60 -11.12 5.39
CA SER A 133 10.50 -12.56 5.15
C SER A 133 9.59 -12.80 3.94
N ASP A 134 9.99 -13.70 3.06
CA ASP A 134 9.16 -14.11 1.94
C ASP A 134 7.97 -15.01 2.37
N ASN A 135 7.94 -15.43 3.64
CA ASN A 135 6.89 -16.30 4.20
C ASN A 135 6.61 -17.55 3.35
N GLY A 136 7.61 -18.04 2.61
CA GLY A 136 7.43 -19.13 1.65
C GLY A 136 6.59 -18.72 0.44
N CYS A 137 6.60 -17.44 0.07
CA CYS A 137 5.86 -16.87 -1.05
C CYS A 137 4.34 -17.16 -0.99
N ARG A 138 3.77 -17.07 0.19
CA ARG A 138 2.36 -17.34 0.46
C ARG A 138 1.82 -16.45 1.58
N LEU A 139 0.51 -16.33 1.65
CA LEU A 139 -0.17 -15.72 2.77
C LEU A 139 -0.16 -16.69 3.96
N THR A 140 0.22 -16.21 5.13
CA THR A 140 0.30 -16.97 6.37
C THR A 140 -0.18 -16.15 7.55
N THR A 141 -0.30 -16.76 8.72
CA THR A 141 -0.57 -16.04 9.97
C THR A 141 0.51 -15.02 10.35
N ASN A 142 1.69 -15.10 9.72
CA ASN A 142 2.79 -14.16 9.98
C ASN A 142 2.70 -12.88 9.15
N ASN A 143 1.90 -12.84 8.08
CA ASN A 143 1.79 -11.71 7.16
C ASN A 143 0.35 -11.32 6.80
N ASN A 144 -0.66 -11.94 7.39
CA ASN A 144 -2.06 -11.73 7.06
C ASN A 144 -2.65 -10.41 7.59
N ASN A 145 -2.02 -9.74 8.56
CA ASN A 145 -2.51 -8.45 9.07
C ASN A 145 -2.51 -7.34 8.02
N TRP A 146 -1.74 -7.50 6.96
CA TRP A 146 -1.76 -6.58 5.82
C TRP A 146 -3.01 -6.74 4.96
N PHE A 147 -3.66 -7.89 5.00
CA PHE A 147 -4.95 -8.13 4.34
C PHE A 147 -6.12 -7.61 5.17
N HIS A 148 -6.10 -7.90 6.47
CA HIS A 148 -7.14 -7.48 7.39
C HIS A 148 -6.53 -6.75 8.57
N HIS A 149 -6.99 -5.54 8.85
CA HIS A 149 -6.62 -4.87 10.08
C HIS A 149 -7.07 -5.75 11.27
N ALA A 150 -6.13 -6.19 12.09
CA ALA A 150 -6.40 -7.11 13.19
C ALA A 150 -7.58 -6.63 14.06
N GLY A 151 -8.58 -7.51 14.20
CA GLY A 151 -9.78 -7.23 14.98
C GLY A 151 -10.84 -6.37 14.31
N THR A 152 -10.71 -6.12 13.00
CA THR A 152 -11.73 -5.42 12.21
C THR A 152 -11.99 -6.16 10.89
N ASP A 153 -13.18 -6.00 10.30
CA ASP A 153 -13.48 -6.49 8.96
C ASP A 153 -12.92 -5.58 7.86
N GLN A 154 -12.06 -4.64 8.22
CA GLN A 154 -11.53 -3.65 7.29
C GLN A 154 -10.32 -4.22 6.56
N ALA A 155 -10.46 -4.42 5.25
CA ALA A 155 -9.33 -4.69 4.38
C ALA A 155 -8.36 -3.50 4.36
N VAL A 156 -7.07 -3.78 4.46
CA VAL A 156 -6.00 -2.78 4.36
C VAL A 156 -5.36 -2.82 2.99
N THR A 157 -5.21 -4.02 2.44
CA THR A 157 -4.72 -4.25 1.08
C THR A 157 -5.75 -5.01 0.27
N ASP A 158 -5.88 -4.66 -1.00
CA ASP A 158 -6.81 -5.30 -1.95
C ASP A 158 -6.12 -6.39 -2.76
N VAL A 159 -4.83 -6.22 -3.00
CA VAL A 159 -4.00 -7.15 -3.76
C VAL A 159 -2.73 -7.47 -2.98
N TYR A 160 -2.43 -8.75 -2.91
CA TYR A 160 -1.21 -9.24 -2.29
C TYR A 160 -0.26 -9.76 -3.36
N PHE A 161 0.85 -9.08 -3.55
CA PHE A 161 1.84 -9.41 -4.57
C PHE A 161 2.86 -10.39 -3.99
N LEU A 162 2.86 -11.62 -4.47
CA LEU A 162 3.77 -12.66 -3.99
C LEU A 162 5.17 -12.51 -4.60
N ASN A 163 6.18 -13.01 -3.89
CA ASN A 163 7.55 -13.06 -4.36
C ASN A 163 7.69 -14.04 -5.54
N TYR A 164 8.78 -13.91 -6.30
CA TYR A 164 9.06 -14.65 -7.53
C TYR A 164 9.15 -16.17 -7.38
N ASN A 165 9.39 -16.68 -6.18
CA ASN A 165 9.52 -18.12 -5.88
C ASN A 165 8.19 -18.76 -5.44
N TRP A 166 7.05 -18.20 -5.83
CA TRP A 166 5.74 -18.76 -5.48
C TRP A 166 5.54 -20.15 -6.09
N SER A 167 4.72 -20.94 -5.45
CA SER A 167 4.33 -22.27 -5.91
C SER A 167 2.81 -22.45 -5.89
N GLU A 168 2.31 -23.35 -6.71
CA GLU A 168 0.86 -23.67 -6.73
C GLU A 168 0.38 -24.17 -5.35
N SER A 169 1.20 -24.95 -4.64
CA SER A 169 0.87 -25.39 -3.29
C SER A 169 0.80 -24.22 -2.32
N GLY A 170 1.74 -23.26 -2.41
CA GLY A 170 1.73 -22.04 -1.59
C GLY A 170 0.50 -21.18 -1.85
N LEU A 171 0.06 -21.06 -3.09
CA LEU A 171 -1.19 -20.36 -3.41
C LEU A 171 -2.41 -21.06 -2.80
N LYS A 172 -2.51 -22.38 -2.91
CA LYS A 172 -3.60 -23.17 -2.30
C LYS A 172 -3.63 -23.02 -0.78
N GLU A 173 -2.47 -23.00 -0.11
CA GLU A 173 -2.37 -22.78 1.33
C GLU A 173 -2.75 -21.35 1.74
N SER A 174 -2.60 -20.37 0.86
CA SER A 174 -2.97 -18.97 1.12
C SER A 174 -4.49 -18.75 1.14
N VAL A 175 -5.27 -19.65 0.60
CA VAL A 175 -6.74 -19.53 0.46
C VAL A 175 -7.49 -20.23 1.58
N ASN A 176 -6.81 -21.07 2.35
CA ASN A 176 -7.38 -21.82 3.48
C ASN A 176 -7.04 -21.12 4.81
#